data_ff0900198026478e1248bea1b5fb4132
#
_entry.id   ff0900198026478e1248bea1b5fb4132
#
_cell.length_a   1.000
_cell.length_b   1.000
_cell.length_c   1.000
_cell.angle_alpha   90.00
_cell.angle_beta   90.00
_cell.angle_gamma   90.00
#
_symmetry.space_group_name_H-M   'P 1'
#
loop_
_entity.id
_entity.type
_entity.pdbx_description
1 polymer ?
#
loop_
_entity_poly.entity_id
_entity_poly.type
_entity_poly.pdbx_seq_one_letter_code
_entity_poly.pdbx_strand_id
1 'polypeptide(L)'
;MDLYEEMDLEGRFQELYPNVNIEIEEFKDDDEYFNQMKIRASAGELPDLMYLQTRYYPVFKDYMVDLSHTQAAANNTLAAEFAVDGKIIGVPEKISTDYVFYWADMFEEAGVEVPKTWEDFVAASEKLQSYFGAQDPSFMAIGMGCKDSWPMYPLMEYSPASFSGNGAYWDYMATVDEPFAEGEPIRDAYTKVYDLLQKGVLGSDPLGLGYDQALSLFLNHQAAMMVDNSMGLAKIEASGVDLTNLKTFYMPYTDEEGNFNHIVQGDFFLGITNTSENPELAEAFLEFYFAEFYPEFILRVASDSTMTNAPKDKDPYMVFADEEQPEYVLVSYMGGGDDYTAIVNECKFDYNKVGTSMLTDGFDLEATFAQLNADWSAAREKLGIEISSPAAHP
;
A
#
# COMPACT_ATOMS: atom_id res chain seq x y z
N MET A 1 16.02 19.52 -7.81
CA MET A 1 17.24 18.82 -8.27
C MET A 1 16.94 17.37 -8.04
N ASP A 2 16.98 16.61 -9.10
CA ASP A 2 16.72 15.19 -9.03
C ASP A 2 17.77 14.49 -8.16
N LEU A 3 17.34 13.60 -7.31
CA LEU A 3 18.22 12.88 -6.39
C LEU A 3 19.26 12.04 -7.14
N TYR A 4 18.93 11.54 -8.33
CA TYR A 4 19.86 10.81 -9.19
C TYR A 4 21.02 11.69 -9.69
N GLU A 5 20.74 12.96 -10.04
CA GLU A 5 21.80 13.93 -10.40
C GLU A 5 22.64 14.30 -9.18
N GLU A 6 22.01 14.54 -8.00
CA GLU A 6 22.72 14.88 -6.77
C GLU A 6 23.69 13.77 -6.34
N MET A 7 23.29 12.52 -6.52
CA MET A 7 24.10 11.34 -6.20
C MET A 7 25.00 10.86 -7.32
N ASP A 8 25.03 11.59 -8.45
CA ASP A 8 25.88 11.31 -9.60
C ASP A 8 25.75 9.88 -10.18
N LEU A 9 24.48 9.44 -10.36
CA LEU A 9 24.17 8.10 -10.88
C LEU A 9 24.92 7.81 -12.20
N GLU A 10 24.84 8.74 -13.15
CA GLU A 10 25.49 8.59 -14.46
C GLU A 10 27.02 8.51 -14.32
N GLY A 11 27.65 9.45 -13.60
CA GLY A 11 29.11 9.46 -13.42
C GLY A 11 29.62 8.20 -12.74
N ARG A 12 28.92 7.70 -11.72
CA ARG A 12 29.27 6.45 -11.04
C ARG A 12 29.19 5.23 -11.97
N PHE A 13 28.17 5.17 -12.83
CA PHE A 13 28.07 4.09 -13.83
C PHE A 13 29.13 4.23 -14.92
N GLN A 14 29.47 5.46 -15.35
CA GLN A 14 30.51 5.74 -16.33
C GLN A 14 31.91 5.38 -15.85
N GLU A 15 32.18 5.28 -14.56
CA GLU A 15 33.43 4.72 -14.04
C GLU A 15 33.66 3.27 -14.49
N LEU A 16 32.57 2.50 -14.65
CA LEU A 16 32.58 1.12 -15.14
C LEU A 16 32.43 1.04 -16.65
N TYR A 17 31.65 1.94 -17.25
CA TYR A 17 31.29 1.96 -18.67
C TYR A 17 31.47 3.37 -19.27
N PRO A 18 32.72 3.80 -19.56
CA PRO A 18 33.03 5.20 -19.85
C PRO A 18 32.39 5.81 -21.11
N ASN A 19 31.85 4.98 -22.00
CA ASN A 19 31.24 5.44 -23.26
C ASN A 19 29.67 5.40 -23.21
N VAL A 20 29.11 5.26 -22.05
CA VAL A 20 27.66 5.20 -21.88
C VAL A 20 27.10 6.55 -21.42
N ASN A 21 26.02 6.98 -22.02
CA ASN A 21 25.20 8.06 -21.49
C ASN A 21 23.91 7.46 -20.93
N ILE A 22 23.51 7.95 -19.75
CA ILE A 22 22.20 7.63 -19.16
C ILE A 22 21.29 8.81 -19.44
N GLU A 23 20.20 8.56 -20.14
CA GLU A 23 19.14 9.55 -20.36
C GLU A 23 17.95 9.20 -19.47
N ILE A 24 17.67 10.05 -18.48
CA ILE A 24 16.53 9.89 -17.56
C ILE A 24 15.39 10.79 -18.06
N GLU A 25 14.26 10.19 -18.35
CA GLU A 25 13.06 10.89 -18.76
C GLU A 25 12.08 10.96 -17.60
N GLU A 26 11.72 12.17 -17.20
CA GLU A 26 10.78 12.43 -16.11
C GLU A 26 9.39 12.78 -16.64
N PHE A 27 8.37 12.33 -15.92
CA PHE A 27 6.97 12.62 -16.21
C PHE A 27 6.33 13.32 -15.01
N LYS A 28 5.30 14.07 -15.28
CA LYS A 28 4.61 14.86 -14.25
C LYS A 28 3.98 13.99 -13.15
N ASP A 29 3.38 12.88 -13.58
CA ASP A 29 2.69 11.93 -12.70
C ASP A 29 2.66 10.53 -13.33
N ASP A 30 2.23 9.54 -12.55
CA ASP A 30 2.14 8.13 -12.97
C ASP A 30 1.18 7.94 -14.15
N ASP A 31 0.07 8.66 -14.19
CA ASP A 31 -0.92 8.52 -15.26
C ASP A 31 -0.35 8.97 -16.61
N GLU A 32 0.37 10.09 -16.64
CA GLU A 32 1.09 10.55 -17.83
C GLU A 32 2.15 9.54 -18.24
N TYR A 33 2.95 9.06 -17.29
CA TYR A 33 4.01 8.07 -17.51
C TYR A 33 3.45 6.80 -18.14
N PHE A 34 2.50 6.12 -17.51
CA PHE A 34 1.98 4.85 -18.01
C PHE A 34 1.19 5.00 -19.32
N ASN A 35 0.51 6.13 -19.54
CA ASN A 35 -0.13 6.41 -20.82
C ASN A 35 0.91 6.53 -21.94
N GLN A 36 2.04 7.22 -21.71
CA GLN A 36 3.12 7.30 -22.68
C GLN A 36 3.78 5.95 -22.93
N MET A 37 4.02 5.15 -21.87
CA MET A 37 4.60 3.81 -22.03
C MET A 37 3.68 2.86 -22.82
N LYS A 38 2.35 2.94 -22.65
CA LYS A 38 1.38 2.18 -23.49
C LYS A 38 1.48 2.55 -24.97
N ILE A 39 1.63 3.83 -25.29
CA ILE A 39 1.81 4.30 -26.67
C ILE A 39 3.12 3.78 -27.25
N ARG A 40 4.24 3.91 -26.51
CA ARG A 40 5.57 3.45 -26.92
C ARG A 40 5.62 1.93 -27.06
N ALA A 41 5.00 1.18 -26.17
CA ALA A 41 4.89 -0.28 -26.28
C ALA A 41 4.24 -0.70 -27.60
N SER A 42 3.14 -0.04 -27.97
CA SER A 42 2.44 -0.29 -29.23
C SER A 42 3.27 0.06 -30.47
N ALA A 43 4.20 1.00 -30.36
CA ALA A 43 5.11 1.40 -31.42
C ALA A 43 6.43 0.58 -31.46
N GLY A 44 6.71 -0.21 -30.41
CA GLY A 44 8.00 -0.91 -30.24
C GLY A 44 9.14 0.03 -29.84
N GLU A 45 8.84 1.13 -29.16
CA GLU A 45 9.75 2.23 -28.82
C GLU A 45 9.87 2.42 -27.30
N LEU A 46 9.71 1.36 -26.51
CA LEU A 46 9.95 1.43 -25.06
C LEU A 46 11.43 1.74 -24.78
N PRO A 47 11.73 2.43 -23.66
CA PRO A 47 13.12 2.68 -23.24
C PRO A 47 13.83 1.36 -22.87
N ASP A 48 15.14 1.39 -22.70
CA ASP A 48 15.92 0.19 -22.30
C ASP A 48 15.48 -0.35 -20.93
N LEU A 49 15.25 0.57 -19.97
CA LEU A 49 14.69 0.26 -18.65
C LEU A 49 13.47 1.13 -18.40
N MET A 50 12.50 0.58 -17.67
CA MET A 50 11.32 1.33 -17.26
C MET A 50 10.86 0.93 -15.87
N TYR A 51 10.18 1.85 -15.21
CA TYR A 51 9.46 1.55 -13.98
C TYR A 51 8.13 0.86 -14.25
N LEU A 52 7.81 -0.09 -13.39
CA LEU A 52 6.54 -0.79 -13.38
C LEU A 52 5.86 -0.62 -12.03
N GLN A 53 4.55 -0.74 -12.03
CA GLN A 53 3.70 -0.98 -10.88
C GLN A 53 2.88 -2.24 -11.12
N THR A 54 2.57 -2.98 -10.08
CA THR A 54 1.89 -4.28 -10.19
C THR A 54 0.58 -4.20 -10.97
N ARG A 55 -0.21 -3.14 -10.78
CA ARG A 55 -1.47 -2.88 -11.51
C ARG A 55 -1.30 -2.80 -13.04
N TYR A 56 -0.08 -2.54 -13.53
CA TYR A 56 0.22 -2.47 -14.97
C TYR A 56 0.95 -3.71 -15.49
N TYR A 57 1.20 -4.70 -14.66
CA TYR A 57 1.83 -5.97 -15.08
C TYR A 57 1.05 -6.66 -16.22
N PRO A 58 -0.29 -6.75 -16.19
CA PRO A 58 -1.03 -7.34 -17.30
C PRO A 58 -0.77 -6.67 -18.66
N VAL A 59 -0.53 -5.35 -18.65
CA VAL A 59 -0.28 -4.54 -19.86
C VAL A 59 1.14 -4.73 -20.39
N PHE A 60 2.14 -4.78 -19.49
CA PHE A 60 3.54 -4.70 -19.92
C PHE A 60 4.29 -6.03 -19.85
N LYS A 61 3.78 -7.08 -19.23
CA LYS A 61 4.51 -8.35 -19.03
C LYS A 61 5.12 -8.94 -20.29
N ASP A 62 4.45 -8.83 -21.43
CA ASP A 62 4.91 -9.36 -22.73
C ASP A 62 6.02 -8.51 -23.36
N TYR A 63 6.25 -7.31 -22.84
CA TYR A 63 7.30 -6.38 -23.29
C TYR A 63 8.53 -6.42 -22.38
N MET A 64 8.51 -7.19 -21.31
CA MET A 64 9.59 -7.22 -20.32
C MET A 64 10.47 -8.45 -20.45
N VAL A 65 11.73 -8.30 -20.05
CA VAL A 65 12.70 -9.39 -19.94
C VAL A 65 12.50 -10.12 -18.61
N ASP A 66 12.69 -11.44 -18.60
CA ASP A 66 12.75 -12.23 -17.36
C ASP A 66 14.09 -11.99 -16.65
N LEU A 67 14.02 -11.41 -15.46
CA LEU A 67 15.15 -11.05 -14.61
C LEU A 67 15.48 -12.10 -13.53
N SER A 68 14.82 -13.27 -13.53
CA SER A 68 14.98 -14.30 -12.51
C SER A 68 16.42 -14.81 -12.35
N HIS A 69 17.26 -14.61 -13.37
CA HIS A 69 18.68 -15.01 -13.37
C HIS A 69 19.63 -13.95 -12.79
N THR A 70 19.14 -12.74 -12.51
CA THR A 70 19.97 -11.60 -12.08
C THR A 70 20.29 -11.65 -10.58
N GLN A 71 21.43 -11.07 -10.19
CA GLN A 71 21.76 -10.91 -8.77
C GLN A 71 20.87 -9.87 -8.09
N ALA A 72 20.44 -8.86 -8.84
CA ALA A 72 19.48 -7.87 -8.36
C ALA A 72 18.18 -8.55 -7.88
N ALA A 73 17.60 -9.45 -8.70
CA ALA A 73 16.42 -10.22 -8.31
C ALA A 73 16.70 -11.20 -7.15
N ALA A 74 17.84 -11.93 -7.21
CA ALA A 74 18.20 -12.92 -6.18
C ALA A 74 18.45 -12.30 -4.79
N ASN A 75 18.95 -11.07 -4.75
CA ASN A 75 19.22 -10.33 -3.51
C ASN A 75 18.03 -9.46 -3.06
N ASN A 76 16.92 -9.47 -3.79
CA ASN A 76 15.70 -8.74 -3.44
C ASN A 76 14.76 -9.65 -2.65
N THR A 77 14.25 -9.18 -1.52
CA THR A 77 13.42 -9.99 -0.62
C THR A 77 12.00 -10.21 -1.12
N LEU A 78 11.56 -9.42 -2.10
CA LEU A 78 10.18 -9.42 -2.60
C LEU A 78 10.06 -9.72 -4.10
N ALA A 79 11.15 -9.68 -4.87
CA ALA A 79 11.06 -9.84 -6.33
C ALA A 79 10.33 -11.14 -6.74
N ALA A 80 10.53 -12.23 -5.99
CA ALA A 80 9.89 -13.51 -6.25
C ALA A 80 8.38 -13.51 -5.94
N GLU A 81 7.95 -12.74 -4.93
CA GLU A 81 6.54 -12.61 -4.53
C GLU A 81 5.70 -11.91 -5.61
N PHE A 82 6.33 -11.02 -6.38
CA PHE A 82 5.69 -10.29 -7.47
C PHE A 82 5.98 -10.89 -8.86
N ALA A 83 6.38 -12.16 -8.92
CA ALA A 83 6.60 -12.85 -10.20
C ALA A 83 5.28 -13.06 -10.95
N VAL A 84 5.30 -12.84 -12.28
CA VAL A 84 4.16 -13.04 -13.16
C VAL A 84 4.44 -14.19 -14.11
N ASP A 85 3.55 -15.18 -14.18
CA ASP A 85 3.73 -16.39 -14.99
C ASP A 85 5.09 -17.08 -14.71
N GLY A 86 5.58 -17.02 -13.46
CA GLY A 86 6.85 -17.58 -13.00
C GLY A 86 8.09 -16.79 -13.43
N LYS A 87 7.94 -15.54 -13.90
CA LYS A 87 9.02 -14.65 -14.31
C LYS A 87 9.07 -13.41 -13.44
N ILE A 88 10.25 -12.97 -13.08
CA ILE A 88 10.49 -11.67 -12.45
C ILE A 88 10.68 -10.64 -13.55
N ILE A 89 9.68 -9.79 -13.78
CA ILE A 89 9.69 -8.79 -14.86
C ILE A 89 10.13 -7.40 -14.40
N GLY A 90 10.31 -7.22 -13.09
CA GLY A 90 10.85 -6.01 -12.49
C GLY A 90 11.33 -6.30 -11.08
N VAL A 91 12.35 -5.59 -10.65
CA VAL A 91 12.92 -5.68 -9.29
C VAL A 91 12.39 -4.49 -8.49
N PRO A 92 11.62 -4.71 -7.40
CA PRO A 92 11.06 -3.62 -6.61
C PRO A 92 12.15 -2.85 -5.87
N GLU A 93 12.08 -1.52 -5.93
CA GLU A 93 12.98 -0.63 -5.18
C GLU A 93 12.52 -0.41 -3.76
N LYS A 94 11.21 -0.28 -3.56
CA LYS A 94 10.61 0.15 -2.30
C LYS A 94 9.54 -0.81 -1.86
N ILE A 95 9.34 -0.82 -0.57
CA ILE A 95 8.17 -1.40 0.06
C ILE A 95 7.34 -0.25 0.63
N SER A 96 6.04 -0.31 0.43
CA SER A 96 5.09 0.50 1.19
C SER A 96 4.28 -0.44 2.06
N THR A 97 4.24 -0.14 3.35
CA THR A 97 3.38 -0.81 4.31
C THR A 97 2.87 0.22 5.31
N ASP A 98 1.70 -0.04 5.88
CA ASP A 98 1.13 0.85 6.87
C ASP A 98 1.50 0.40 8.28
N TYR A 99 1.78 1.39 9.09
CA TYR A 99 1.99 1.27 10.53
C TYR A 99 0.85 1.94 11.26
N VAL A 100 0.52 1.42 12.42
CA VAL A 100 -0.23 2.18 13.42
C VAL A 100 0.79 2.84 14.33
N PHE A 101 1.01 4.15 14.16
CA PHE A 101 1.76 4.97 15.10
C PHE A 101 0.90 5.18 16.35
N TYR A 102 1.48 5.03 17.54
CA TYR A 102 0.76 5.21 18.78
C TYR A 102 1.62 5.80 19.89
N TRP A 103 0.98 6.47 20.83
CA TRP A 103 1.62 7.00 22.05
C TRP A 103 1.59 5.95 23.15
N ALA A 104 2.76 5.40 23.48
CA ALA A 104 2.89 4.30 24.45
C ALA A 104 2.46 4.71 25.87
N ASP A 105 2.71 5.97 26.28
CA ASP A 105 2.27 6.52 27.56
C ASP A 105 0.73 6.61 27.66
N MET A 106 0.03 6.93 26.56
CA MET A 106 -1.43 6.92 26.54
C MET A 106 -1.98 5.49 26.65
N PHE A 107 -1.34 4.51 26.00
CA PHE A 107 -1.70 3.10 26.13
C PHE A 107 -1.51 2.62 27.58
N GLU A 108 -0.36 2.95 28.21
CA GLU A 108 -0.07 2.62 29.62
C GLU A 108 -1.10 3.27 30.56
N GLU A 109 -1.40 4.55 30.40
CA GLU A 109 -2.36 5.30 31.22
C GLU A 109 -3.77 4.70 31.16
N ALA A 110 -4.23 4.31 29.94
CA ALA A 110 -5.51 3.67 29.74
C ALA A 110 -5.49 2.16 30.06
N GLY A 111 -4.31 1.57 30.34
CA GLY A 111 -4.13 0.15 30.57
C GLY A 111 -4.49 -0.69 29.34
N VAL A 112 -4.06 -0.24 28.16
CA VAL A 112 -4.22 -0.90 26.87
C VAL A 112 -2.90 -1.54 26.47
N GLU A 113 -2.96 -2.79 26.00
CA GLU A 113 -1.82 -3.50 25.41
C GLU A 113 -1.79 -3.30 23.89
N VAL A 114 -0.63 -3.54 23.25
CA VAL A 114 -0.51 -3.50 21.78
C VAL A 114 -1.39 -4.61 21.19
N PRO A 115 -2.34 -4.27 20.29
CA PRO A 115 -3.25 -5.24 19.70
C PRO A 115 -2.53 -6.26 18.83
N LYS A 116 -2.96 -7.53 18.91
CA LYS A 116 -2.40 -8.64 18.10
C LYS A 116 -3.43 -9.28 17.18
N THR A 117 -4.70 -8.93 17.35
CA THR A 117 -5.82 -9.36 16.50
C THR A 117 -6.69 -8.16 16.16
N TRP A 118 -7.54 -8.29 15.15
CA TRP A 118 -8.51 -7.26 14.81
C TRP A 118 -9.44 -6.95 15.99
N GLU A 119 -9.90 -7.97 16.70
CA GLU A 119 -10.77 -7.83 17.87
C GLU A 119 -10.06 -7.06 18.99
N ASP A 120 -8.76 -7.32 19.22
CA ASP A 120 -7.95 -6.56 20.19
C ASP A 120 -7.83 -5.09 19.76
N PHE A 121 -7.66 -4.83 18.46
CA PHE A 121 -7.58 -3.46 17.92
C PHE A 121 -8.89 -2.69 18.12
N VAL A 122 -10.02 -3.33 17.86
CA VAL A 122 -11.34 -2.75 18.11
C VAL A 122 -11.52 -2.45 19.62
N ALA A 123 -11.20 -3.42 20.48
CA ALA A 123 -11.33 -3.27 21.93
C ALA A 123 -10.38 -2.19 22.49
N ALA A 124 -9.14 -2.14 22.01
CA ALA A 124 -8.18 -1.11 22.37
C ALA A 124 -8.65 0.29 21.97
N SER A 125 -9.12 0.44 20.73
CA SER A 125 -9.65 1.70 20.20
C SER A 125 -10.89 2.17 21.00
N GLU A 126 -11.83 1.29 21.31
CA GLU A 126 -13.03 1.61 22.12
C GLU A 126 -12.62 2.03 23.54
N LYS A 127 -11.65 1.33 24.15
CA LYS A 127 -11.17 1.63 25.50
C LYS A 127 -10.46 2.98 25.56
N LEU A 128 -9.57 3.29 24.58
CA LEU A 128 -8.90 4.58 24.48
C LEU A 128 -9.92 5.71 24.28
N GLN A 129 -10.90 5.53 23.37
CA GLN A 129 -11.96 6.51 23.14
C GLN A 129 -12.78 6.76 24.39
N SER A 130 -13.13 5.72 25.13
CA SER A 130 -13.92 5.85 26.36
C SER A 130 -13.12 6.54 27.48
N TYR A 131 -11.84 6.21 27.62
CA TYR A 131 -10.99 6.74 28.69
C TYR A 131 -10.68 8.22 28.50
N PHE A 132 -10.12 8.59 27.34
CA PHE A 132 -9.70 9.96 27.06
C PHE A 132 -10.86 10.83 26.58
N GLY A 133 -11.81 10.29 25.80
CA GLY A 133 -12.98 11.02 25.35
C GLY A 133 -13.91 11.47 26.48
N ALA A 134 -13.89 10.80 27.64
CA ALA A 134 -14.57 11.27 28.85
C ALA A 134 -13.93 12.54 29.42
N GLN A 135 -12.67 12.79 29.16
CA GLN A 135 -11.90 13.95 29.64
C GLN A 135 -11.88 15.07 28.60
N ASP A 136 -11.77 14.70 27.31
CA ASP A 136 -11.79 15.63 26.17
C ASP A 136 -12.74 15.11 25.09
N PRO A 137 -13.92 15.73 24.88
CA PRO A 137 -14.87 15.31 23.85
C PRO A 137 -14.35 15.42 22.40
N SER A 138 -13.22 16.12 22.17
CA SER A 138 -12.57 16.24 20.87
C SER A 138 -11.55 15.13 20.62
N PHE A 139 -11.27 14.28 21.60
CA PHE A 139 -10.31 13.20 21.52
C PHE A 139 -10.71 12.15 20.46
N MET A 140 -9.73 11.58 19.81
CA MET A 140 -9.85 10.51 18.83
C MET A 140 -8.99 9.32 19.27
N ALA A 141 -9.55 8.12 19.35
CA ALA A 141 -8.71 6.94 19.56
C ALA A 141 -7.81 6.72 18.34
N ILE A 142 -8.34 6.94 17.13
CA ILE A 142 -7.63 6.85 15.86
C ILE A 142 -7.72 8.20 15.16
N GLY A 143 -6.59 8.90 15.01
CA GLY A 143 -6.47 10.15 14.26
C GLY A 143 -6.60 9.86 12.76
N MET A 144 -7.74 10.20 12.19
CA MET A 144 -8.00 10.00 10.76
C MET A 144 -8.75 11.19 10.17
N GLY A 145 -8.19 11.80 9.13
CA GLY A 145 -8.72 12.98 8.48
C GLY A 145 -9.66 12.64 7.33
N CYS A 146 -10.91 12.25 7.64
CA CYS A 146 -11.86 11.69 6.66
C CYS A 146 -12.44 12.72 5.68
N LYS A 147 -12.25 14.03 5.90
CA LYS A 147 -12.63 15.07 4.94
C LYS A 147 -11.91 14.91 3.60
N ASP A 148 -10.65 14.48 3.63
CA ASP A 148 -9.86 14.27 2.42
C ASP A 148 -10.14 12.92 1.75
N SER A 149 -10.94 12.07 2.36
CA SER A 149 -11.34 10.70 2.02
C SER A 149 -10.18 9.69 1.92
N TRP A 150 -9.09 10.03 1.25
CA TRP A 150 -7.98 9.13 1.02
C TRP A 150 -7.39 8.46 2.30
N PRO A 151 -7.36 9.10 3.50
CA PRO A 151 -6.86 8.44 4.69
C PRO A 151 -7.64 7.19 5.14
N MET A 152 -8.78 6.93 4.50
CA MET A 152 -9.56 5.70 4.72
C MET A 152 -8.94 4.46 4.05
N TYR A 153 -7.95 4.62 3.15
CA TYR A 153 -7.42 3.51 2.34
C TYR A 153 -6.94 2.30 3.16
N PRO A 154 -6.28 2.46 4.32
CA PRO A 154 -5.84 1.28 5.07
C PRO A 154 -7.04 0.40 5.48
N LEU A 155 -8.13 1.04 5.90
CA LEU A 155 -9.35 0.35 6.32
C LEU A 155 -10.23 -0.12 5.16
N MET A 156 -10.15 0.52 3.99
CA MET A 156 -11.10 0.25 2.89
C MET A 156 -10.44 -0.45 1.70
N GLU A 157 -9.24 -0.04 1.31
CA GLU A 157 -8.52 -0.64 0.18
C GLU A 157 -7.78 -1.92 0.59
N TYR A 158 -7.07 -1.88 1.71
CA TYR A 158 -6.24 -3.01 2.13
C TYR A 158 -7.01 -4.08 2.91
N SER A 159 -8.09 -3.72 3.59
CA SER A 159 -8.79 -4.67 4.46
C SER A 159 -9.33 -5.91 3.75
N PRO A 160 -9.91 -5.86 2.52
CA PRO A 160 -10.38 -7.09 1.87
C PRO A 160 -9.23 -8.05 1.52
N ALA A 161 -8.11 -7.53 1.02
CA ALA A 161 -6.91 -8.32 0.74
C ALA A 161 -6.30 -8.89 2.03
N SER A 162 -6.22 -8.07 3.08
CA SER A 162 -5.59 -8.45 4.35
C SER A 162 -6.42 -9.47 5.13
N PHE A 163 -7.74 -9.29 5.26
CA PHE A 163 -8.60 -10.25 5.96
C PHE A 163 -8.74 -11.57 5.21
N SER A 164 -8.65 -11.56 3.88
CA SER A 164 -8.69 -12.80 3.09
C SER A 164 -7.33 -13.46 2.88
N GLY A 165 -6.22 -12.78 3.22
CA GLY A 165 -4.87 -13.25 2.90
C GLY A 165 -4.55 -13.25 1.39
N ASN A 166 -5.38 -12.60 0.57
CA ASN A 166 -5.26 -12.61 -0.89
C ASN A 166 -4.80 -11.25 -1.42
N GLY A 167 -3.51 -11.11 -1.73
CA GLY A 167 -2.93 -9.88 -2.27
C GLY A 167 -3.47 -9.47 -3.65
N ALA A 168 -4.01 -10.42 -4.43
CA ALA A 168 -4.65 -10.18 -5.72
C ALA A 168 -6.19 -10.03 -5.60
N TYR A 169 -6.68 -9.62 -4.44
CA TYR A 169 -8.12 -9.57 -4.16
C TYR A 169 -8.91 -8.73 -5.19
N TRP A 170 -8.38 -7.60 -5.60
CA TRP A 170 -9.09 -6.71 -6.54
C TRP A 170 -9.24 -7.31 -7.93
N ASP A 171 -8.25 -8.09 -8.40
CA ASP A 171 -8.37 -8.86 -9.63
C ASP A 171 -9.42 -9.98 -9.50
N TYR A 172 -9.41 -10.67 -8.35
CA TYR A 172 -10.46 -11.64 -8.04
C TYR A 172 -11.85 -11.01 -8.07
N MET A 173 -12.02 -9.83 -7.44
CA MET A 173 -13.29 -9.11 -7.41
C MET A 173 -13.85 -8.81 -8.81
N ALA A 174 -12.98 -8.54 -9.80
CA ALA A 174 -13.39 -8.32 -11.18
C ALA A 174 -14.06 -9.54 -11.82
N THR A 175 -13.77 -10.74 -11.31
CA THR A 175 -14.32 -12.01 -11.80
C THR A 175 -15.66 -12.40 -11.15
N VAL A 176 -16.11 -11.65 -10.14
CA VAL A 176 -17.32 -11.94 -9.35
C VAL A 176 -18.47 -11.04 -9.79
N ASP A 177 -19.68 -11.60 -9.85
CA ASP A 177 -20.86 -10.83 -10.25
C ASP A 177 -21.39 -9.89 -9.16
N GLU A 178 -21.52 -10.42 -7.96
CA GLU A 178 -22.02 -9.71 -6.78
C GLU A 178 -20.97 -9.73 -5.64
N PRO A 179 -19.86 -8.97 -5.77
CA PRO A 179 -18.74 -9.07 -4.82
C PRO A 179 -19.08 -8.62 -3.40
N PHE A 180 -20.18 -7.90 -3.21
CA PHE A 180 -20.67 -7.48 -1.88
C PHE A 180 -21.78 -8.41 -1.35
N ALA A 181 -21.95 -9.61 -1.93
CA ALA A 181 -22.91 -10.60 -1.43
C ALA A 181 -22.43 -11.24 -0.12
N GLU A 182 -23.33 -11.94 0.58
CA GLU A 182 -23.01 -12.66 1.81
C GLU A 182 -21.95 -13.75 1.55
N GLY A 183 -20.88 -13.78 2.36
CA GLY A 183 -19.76 -14.68 2.24
C GLY A 183 -18.63 -14.21 1.32
N GLU A 184 -18.78 -13.04 0.71
CA GLU A 184 -17.69 -12.44 -0.09
C GLU A 184 -16.72 -11.64 0.80
N PRO A 185 -15.39 -11.73 0.57
CA PRO A 185 -14.39 -11.13 1.47
C PRO A 185 -14.55 -9.62 1.68
N ILE A 186 -14.91 -8.84 0.65
CA ILE A 186 -15.08 -7.38 0.81
C ILE A 186 -16.26 -7.04 1.70
N ARG A 187 -17.34 -7.83 1.64
CA ARG A 187 -18.49 -7.62 2.51
C ARG A 187 -18.10 -7.84 3.97
N ASP A 188 -17.37 -8.92 4.25
CA ASP A 188 -16.94 -9.25 5.60
C ASP A 188 -15.95 -8.21 6.13
N ALA A 189 -14.98 -7.81 5.30
CA ALA A 189 -14.03 -6.75 5.64
C ALA A 189 -14.73 -5.42 5.94
N TYR A 190 -15.65 -4.99 5.07
CA TYR A 190 -16.36 -3.72 5.25
C TYR A 190 -17.35 -3.75 6.41
N THR A 191 -17.90 -4.91 6.75
CA THR A 191 -18.71 -5.09 7.95
C THR A 191 -17.86 -4.91 9.21
N LYS A 192 -16.68 -5.54 9.27
CA LYS A 192 -15.72 -5.36 10.38
C LYS A 192 -15.26 -3.91 10.54
N VAL A 193 -15.00 -3.23 9.43
CA VAL A 193 -14.62 -1.80 9.44
C VAL A 193 -15.80 -0.94 9.90
N TYR A 194 -17.00 -1.19 9.39
CA TYR A 194 -18.20 -0.47 9.81
C TYR A 194 -18.44 -0.61 11.32
N ASP A 195 -18.33 -1.82 11.86
CA ASP A 195 -18.46 -2.08 13.29
C ASP A 195 -17.44 -1.30 14.14
N LEU A 196 -16.19 -1.19 13.67
CA LEU A 196 -15.16 -0.35 14.30
C LEU A 196 -15.59 1.13 14.29
N LEU A 197 -16.00 1.65 13.14
CA LEU A 197 -16.36 3.06 12.97
C LEU A 197 -17.58 3.45 13.81
N GLN A 198 -18.56 2.53 13.99
CA GLN A 198 -19.73 2.76 14.82
C GLN A 198 -19.42 2.88 16.32
N LYS A 199 -18.18 2.52 16.75
CA LYS A 199 -17.71 2.78 18.12
C LYS A 199 -17.32 4.24 18.37
N GLY A 200 -17.37 5.10 17.35
CA GLY A 200 -17.00 6.52 17.45
C GLY A 200 -15.52 6.76 17.69
N VAL A 201 -14.67 5.81 17.34
CA VAL A 201 -13.21 5.83 17.59
C VAL A 201 -12.46 6.92 16.84
N LEU A 202 -13.09 7.52 15.83
CA LEU A 202 -12.55 8.65 15.07
C LEU A 202 -12.97 10.02 15.66
N GLY A 203 -13.51 10.05 16.87
CA GLY A 203 -13.97 11.28 17.52
C GLY A 203 -15.33 11.78 17.04
N SER A 204 -15.65 13.04 17.35
CA SER A 204 -16.99 13.62 17.15
C SER A 204 -17.25 14.21 15.77
N ASP A 205 -16.20 14.57 15.01
CA ASP A 205 -16.33 15.22 13.68
C ASP A 205 -15.23 14.77 12.71
N PRO A 206 -15.11 13.47 12.40
CA PRO A 206 -14.05 12.97 11.51
C PRO A 206 -14.21 13.49 10.08
N LEU A 207 -15.43 13.77 9.62
CA LEU A 207 -15.70 14.30 8.26
C LEU A 207 -15.37 15.79 8.12
N GLY A 208 -15.24 16.53 9.21
CA GLY A 208 -14.81 17.93 9.24
C GLY A 208 -13.30 18.11 9.23
N LEU A 209 -12.54 17.06 9.54
CA LEU A 209 -11.07 17.10 9.67
C LEU A 209 -10.38 16.56 8.42
N GLY A 210 -9.39 17.32 7.90
CA GLY A 210 -8.44 16.84 6.89
C GLY A 210 -7.24 16.13 7.51
N TYR A 211 -6.43 15.49 6.66
CA TYR A 211 -5.24 14.74 7.08
C TYR A 211 -4.29 15.55 7.97
N ASP A 212 -3.89 16.76 7.54
CA ASP A 212 -2.93 17.57 8.30
C ASP A 212 -3.48 18.01 9.68
N GLN A 213 -4.81 18.16 9.78
CA GLN A 213 -5.46 18.45 11.06
C GLN A 213 -5.44 17.21 11.97
N ALA A 214 -5.74 16.03 11.45
CA ALA A 214 -5.66 14.77 12.20
C ALA A 214 -4.23 14.49 12.66
N LEU A 215 -3.23 14.70 11.79
CA LEU A 215 -1.81 14.61 12.16
C LEU A 215 -1.47 15.59 13.29
N SER A 216 -1.94 16.84 13.21
CA SER A 216 -1.71 17.82 14.28
C SER A 216 -2.34 17.38 15.61
N LEU A 217 -3.53 16.80 15.60
CA LEU A 217 -4.16 16.27 16.81
C LEU A 217 -3.37 15.11 17.40
N PHE A 218 -2.87 14.20 16.56
CA PHE A 218 -2.01 13.10 16.97
C PHE A 218 -0.73 13.62 17.63
N LEU A 219 -0.02 14.57 17.00
CA LEU A 219 1.20 15.18 17.51
C LEU A 219 0.99 15.93 18.85
N ASN A 220 -0.23 16.37 19.13
CA ASN A 220 -0.59 17.03 20.39
C ASN A 220 -1.26 16.09 21.42
N HIS A 221 -1.15 14.77 21.26
CA HIS A 221 -1.79 13.76 22.14
C HIS A 221 -3.32 13.90 22.26
N GLN A 222 -3.97 14.49 21.25
CA GLN A 222 -5.42 14.53 21.14
C GLN A 222 -5.96 13.37 20.27
N ALA A 223 -5.05 12.55 19.71
CA ALA A 223 -5.33 11.24 19.18
C ALA A 223 -4.29 10.24 19.72
N ALA A 224 -4.72 9.03 20.07
CA ALA A 224 -3.82 8.02 20.64
C ALA A 224 -3.07 7.23 19.55
N MET A 225 -3.69 7.03 18.41
CA MET A 225 -3.16 6.29 17.27
C MET A 225 -3.32 7.08 15.98
N MET A 226 -2.49 6.79 14.99
CA MET A 226 -2.63 7.24 13.61
C MET A 226 -2.13 6.14 12.67
N VAL A 227 -2.89 5.83 11.62
CA VAL A 227 -2.47 4.88 10.60
C VAL A 227 -1.84 5.64 9.45
N ASP A 228 -0.59 5.32 9.15
CA ASP A 228 0.16 5.93 8.04
C ASP A 228 1.37 5.05 7.66
N ASN A 229 2.06 5.41 6.60
CA ASN A 229 3.26 4.73 6.12
C ASN A 229 4.55 5.51 6.49
N SER A 230 5.69 5.12 5.90
CA SER A 230 6.99 5.77 6.13
C SER A 230 7.02 7.26 5.79
N MET A 231 6.19 7.74 4.84
CA MET A 231 6.08 9.18 4.54
C MET A 231 5.38 9.94 5.67
N GLY A 232 4.40 9.31 6.33
CA GLY A 232 3.78 9.84 7.54
C GLY A 232 4.78 9.96 8.68
N LEU A 233 5.63 8.94 8.87
CA LEU A 233 6.71 8.99 9.85
C LEU A 233 7.66 10.17 9.61
N ALA A 234 8.08 10.40 8.37
CA ALA A 234 8.94 11.54 8.06
C ALA A 234 8.31 12.90 8.44
N LYS A 235 6.98 13.05 8.29
CA LYS A 235 6.25 14.26 8.75
C LYS A 235 6.20 14.35 10.27
N ILE A 236 6.00 13.22 10.96
CA ILE A 236 6.01 13.15 12.44
C ILE A 236 7.38 13.57 12.96
N GLU A 237 8.47 13.03 12.42
CA GLU A 237 9.83 13.38 12.80
C GLU A 237 10.17 14.85 12.52
N ALA A 238 9.74 15.38 11.37
CA ALA A 238 9.95 16.78 11.00
C ALA A 238 9.15 17.77 11.86
N SER A 239 8.17 17.30 12.65
CA SER A 239 7.31 18.15 13.49
C SER A 239 8.05 18.84 14.64
N GLY A 240 9.16 18.24 15.12
CA GLY A 240 9.94 18.72 16.26
C GLY A 240 9.29 18.46 17.63
N VAL A 241 8.23 17.66 17.71
CA VAL A 241 7.65 17.21 19.00
C VAL A 241 8.55 16.16 19.67
N ASP A 242 8.39 15.94 20.96
CA ASP A 242 9.09 14.86 21.67
C ASP A 242 8.49 13.51 21.29
N LEU A 243 9.28 12.66 20.67
CA LEU A 243 8.88 11.34 20.16
C LEU A 243 9.28 10.18 21.08
N THR A 244 9.71 10.46 22.32
CA THR A 244 10.21 9.43 23.26
C THR A 244 9.19 8.31 23.48
N ASN A 245 7.90 8.63 23.48
CA ASN A 245 6.81 7.67 23.68
C ASN A 245 6.13 7.23 22.37
N LEU A 246 6.61 7.69 21.22
CA LEU A 246 6.11 7.22 19.94
C LEU A 246 6.59 5.78 19.69
N LYS A 247 5.67 4.91 19.31
CA LYS A 247 5.93 3.53 18.90
C LYS A 247 5.02 3.15 17.74
N THR A 248 5.27 1.98 17.16
CA THR A 248 4.50 1.45 16.03
C THR A 248 4.10 0.00 16.26
N PHE A 249 3.02 -0.40 15.62
CA PHE A 249 2.67 -1.79 15.36
C PHE A 249 2.03 -1.89 13.96
N TYR A 250 2.01 -3.10 13.38
CA TYR A 250 1.31 -3.32 12.11
C TYR A 250 -0.20 -3.42 12.35
N MET A 251 -1.00 -2.96 11.38
CA MET A 251 -2.45 -3.13 11.44
C MET A 251 -2.80 -4.61 11.62
N PRO A 252 -3.48 -5.01 12.71
CA PRO A 252 -3.63 -6.41 13.08
C PRO A 252 -4.79 -7.07 12.32
N TYR A 253 -4.66 -7.17 11.01
CA TYR A 253 -5.59 -7.92 10.19
C TYR A 253 -5.41 -9.42 10.44
N THR A 254 -6.42 -10.07 11.00
CA THR A 254 -6.44 -11.50 11.21
C THR A 254 -7.53 -12.15 10.38
N ASP A 255 -7.16 -13.21 9.66
CA ASP A 255 -8.11 -13.99 8.89
C ASP A 255 -8.95 -14.92 9.79
N GLU A 256 -9.86 -15.69 9.19
CA GLU A 256 -10.72 -16.64 9.92
C GLU A 256 -9.94 -17.80 10.56
N GLU A 257 -8.74 -18.11 10.05
CA GLU A 257 -7.86 -19.13 10.60
C GLU A 257 -7.02 -18.60 11.76
N GLY A 258 -7.05 -17.29 12.00
CA GLY A 258 -6.30 -16.60 13.04
C GLY A 258 -4.87 -16.23 12.62
N ASN A 259 -4.54 -16.31 11.32
CA ASN A 259 -3.27 -15.83 10.83
C ASN A 259 -3.24 -14.29 10.87
N PHE A 260 -2.12 -13.74 11.31
CA PHE A 260 -1.86 -12.31 11.22
C PHE A 260 -1.35 -12.00 9.81
N ASN A 261 -2.13 -11.28 9.02
CA ASN A 261 -1.80 -10.93 7.65
C ASN A 261 -1.19 -9.52 7.61
N HIS A 262 0.08 -9.45 7.22
CA HIS A 262 0.79 -8.18 7.05
C HIS A 262 0.86 -7.83 5.57
N ILE A 263 0.14 -6.77 5.18
CA ILE A 263 0.10 -6.32 3.78
C ILE A 263 1.33 -5.48 3.45
N VAL A 264 1.94 -5.80 2.31
CA VAL A 264 3.02 -5.02 1.73
C VAL A 264 2.74 -4.75 0.26
N GLN A 265 3.02 -3.55 -0.17
CA GLN A 265 2.99 -3.15 -1.56
C GLN A 265 4.42 -2.95 -2.04
N GLY A 266 4.84 -3.70 -3.07
CA GLY A 266 6.06 -3.38 -3.81
C GLY A 266 5.81 -2.13 -4.65
N ASP A 267 6.79 -1.23 -4.69
CA ASP A 267 6.66 0.00 -5.45
C ASP A 267 7.93 0.29 -6.25
N PHE A 268 7.77 0.96 -7.38
CA PHE A 268 8.85 1.28 -8.29
C PHE A 268 9.67 0.05 -8.71
N PHE A 269 9.06 -0.83 -9.49
CA PHE A 269 9.76 -2.00 -10.02
C PHE A 269 10.60 -1.61 -11.24
N LEU A 270 11.91 -1.68 -11.13
CA LEU A 270 12.79 -1.42 -12.27
C LEU A 270 12.90 -2.68 -13.13
N GLY A 271 12.45 -2.58 -14.38
CA GLY A 271 12.48 -3.67 -15.35
C GLY A 271 13.20 -3.31 -16.64
N ILE A 272 13.66 -4.33 -17.36
CA ILE A 272 14.32 -4.21 -18.66
C ILE A 272 13.31 -4.56 -19.76
N THR A 273 13.22 -3.73 -20.79
CA THR A 273 12.31 -4.00 -21.90
C THR A 273 12.94 -4.91 -22.94
N ASN A 274 12.12 -5.74 -23.59
CA ASN A 274 12.59 -6.62 -24.66
C ASN A 274 12.81 -5.90 -26.01
N THR A 275 12.50 -4.61 -26.07
CA THR A 275 12.78 -3.72 -27.20
C THR A 275 14.14 -3.02 -27.09
N SER A 276 14.86 -3.19 -25.97
CA SER A 276 16.17 -2.62 -25.77
C SER A 276 17.15 -3.03 -26.90
N GLU A 277 17.82 -2.05 -27.47
CA GLU A 277 18.91 -2.27 -28.42
C GLU A 277 20.23 -2.63 -27.71
N ASN A 278 20.29 -2.46 -26.36
CA ASN A 278 21.47 -2.66 -25.52
C ASN A 278 21.19 -3.58 -24.32
N PRO A 279 20.63 -4.79 -24.52
CA PRO A 279 20.12 -5.60 -23.39
C PRO A 279 21.20 -5.98 -22.36
N GLU A 280 22.45 -6.28 -22.81
CA GLU A 280 23.55 -6.61 -21.91
C GLU A 280 23.98 -5.39 -21.05
N LEU A 281 23.89 -4.19 -21.63
CA LEU A 281 24.20 -2.96 -20.91
C LEU A 281 23.08 -2.56 -19.95
N ALA A 282 21.82 -2.75 -20.35
CA ALA A 282 20.67 -2.54 -19.48
C ALA A 282 20.72 -3.47 -18.24
N GLU A 283 21.13 -4.74 -18.44
CA GLU A 283 21.33 -5.68 -17.33
C GLU A 283 22.49 -5.26 -16.44
N ALA A 284 23.61 -4.85 -17.03
CA ALA A 284 24.75 -4.34 -16.27
C ALA A 284 24.39 -3.08 -15.45
N PHE A 285 23.53 -2.21 -15.99
CA PHE A 285 23.02 -1.06 -15.25
C PHE A 285 22.10 -1.48 -14.10
N LEU A 286 21.18 -2.42 -14.31
CA LEU A 286 20.31 -2.95 -13.27
C LEU A 286 21.12 -3.54 -12.10
N GLU A 287 22.14 -4.35 -12.41
CA GLU A 287 23.01 -4.95 -11.40
C GLU A 287 23.82 -3.88 -10.64
N PHE A 288 24.41 -2.91 -11.33
CA PHE A 288 25.11 -1.79 -10.72
C PHE A 288 24.16 -0.98 -9.82
N TYR A 289 22.97 -0.68 -10.34
CA TYR A 289 21.98 0.11 -9.61
C TYR A 289 21.66 -0.51 -8.25
N PHE A 290 21.28 -1.78 -8.21
CA PHE A 290 20.89 -2.44 -6.98
C PHE A 290 22.07 -2.85 -6.08
N ALA A 291 23.25 -3.10 -6.63
CA ALA A 291 24.41 -3.49 -5.85
C ALA A 291 25.19 -2.31 -5.24
N GLU A 292 25.34 -1.21 -5.97
CA GLU A 292 26.28 -0.13 -5.62
C GLU A 292 25.60 1.22 -5.38
N PHE A 293 24.57 1.57 -6.14
CA PHE A 293 23.89 2.87 -6.02
C PHE A 293 22.76 2.84 -5.01
N TYR A 294 21.89 1.87 -5.11
CA TYR A 294 20.68 1.72 -4.33
C TYR A 294 20.89 1.72 -2.80
N PRO A 295 21.91 1.08 -2.21
CA PRO A 295 22.10 1.10 -0.75
C PRO A 295 22.23 2.49 -0.14
N GLU A 296 22.78 3.45 -0.88
CA GLU A 296 22.87 4.86 -0.46
C GLU A 296 21.58 5.61 -0.81
N PHE A 297 21.02 5.34 -1.98
CA PHE A 297 19.78 5.97 -2.45
C PHE A 297 18.61 5.71 -1.52
N ILE A 298 18.39 4.47 -1.08
CA ILE A 298 17.24 4.10 -0.24
C ILE A 298 17.24 4.81 1.11
N LEU A 299 18.41 5.08 1.67
CA LEU A 299 18.55 5.88 2.90
C LEU A 299 18.13 7.33 2.71
N ARG A 300 18.36 7.88 1.51
CA ARG A 300 18.01 9.27 1.16
C ARG A 300 16.51 9.45 0.94
N VAL A 301 15.83 8.42 0.47
CA VAL A 301 14.38 8.46 0.22
C VAL A 301 13.55 8.02 1.43
N ALA A 302 14.20 7.70 2.55
CA ALA A 302 13.56 7.28 3.80
C ALA A 302 12.48 6.21 3.59
N SER A 303 12.83 5.15 2.85
CA SER A 303 11.93 4.03 2.56
C SER A 303 12.57 2.72 3.00
N ASP A 304 11.75 1.72 3.27
CA ASP A 304 12.22 0.38 3.60
C ASP A 304 12.89 -0.26 2.39
N SER A 305 14.07 -0.84 2.63
CA SER A 305 14.83 -1.51 1.57
C SER A 305 14.26 -2.88 1.24
N THR A 306 14.16 -3.16 -0.05
CA THR A 306 13.85 -4.49 -0.57
C THR A 306 15.10 -5.38 -0.72
N MET A 307 16.30 -4.83 -0.57
CA MET A 307 17.55 -5.55 -0.83
C MET A 307 18.19 -6.10 0.44
N THR A 308 18.69 -7.34 0.37
CA THR A 308 19.36 -8.01 1.49
C THR A 308 20.73 -7.40 1.85
N ASN A 309 21.38 -6.72 0.90
CA ASN A 309 22.67 -6.07 1.06
C ASN A 309 22.60 -4.57 1.41
N ALA A 310 21.40 -4.00 1.45
CA ALA A 310 21.26 -2.62 1.87
C ALA A 310 21.43 -2.48 3.40
N PRO A 311 21.90 -1.32 3.88
CA PRO A 311 21.96 -1.05 5.30
C PRO A 311 20.59 -1.26 5.94
N LYS A 312 20.56 -2.06 7.00
CA LYS A 312 19.34 -2.28 7.80
C LYS A 312 19.26 -1.31 8.98
N ASP A 313 19.70 -0.06 8.78
CA ASP A 313 19.39 0.99 9.75
C ASP A 313 17.90 1.34 9.58
N LYS A 314 17.05 0.36 9.93
CA LYS A 314 15.63 0.62 10.07
C LYS A 314 15.46 1.73 11.10
N ASP A 315 14.55 2.63 10.81
CA ASP A 315 14.06 3.59 11.79
C ASP A 315 13.71 2.85 13.09
N PRO A 316 14.13 3.34 14.26
CA PRO A 316 13.85 2.68 15.54
C PRO A 316 12.35 2.37 15.75
N TYR A 317 11.46 3.17 15.17
CA TYR A 317 10.02 2.97 15.27
C TYR A 317 9.56 1.76 14.46
N MET A 318 10.16 1.52 13.26
CA MET A 318 9.88 0.35 12.45
C MET A 318 10.37 -0.96 13.10
N VAL A 319 11.54 -0.90 13.77
CA VAL A 319 12.08 -2.05 14.53
C VAL A 319 11.13 -2.47 15.64
N PHE A 320 10.48 -1.51 16.29
CA PHE A 320 9.54 -1.81 17.37
C PHE A 320 8.33 -2.62 16.85
N ALA A 321 7.79 -2.29 15.68
CA ALA A 321 6.73 -3.07 15.09
C ALA A 321 7.14 -4.54 14.84
N ASP A 322 8.36 -4.77 14.35
CA ASP A 322 8.87 -6.15 14.12
C ASP A 322 9.07 -6.93 15.43
N GLU A 323 9.45 -6.26 16.53
CA GLU A 323 9.73 -6.93 17.81
C GLU A 323 8.47 -7.28 18.60
N GLU A 324 7.42 -6.45 18.53
CA GLU A 324 6.21 -6.59 19.36
C GLU A 324 5.10 -7.42 18.68
N GLN A 325 5.22 -7.66 17.37
CA GLN A 325 4.19 -8.37 16.62
C GLN A 325 4.38 -9.90 16.66
N PRO A 326 3.28 -10.67 16.57
CA PRO A 326 3.36 -12.10 16.34
C PRO A 326 3.99 -12.38 14.96
N GLU A 327 4.37 -13.64 14.74
CA GLU A 327 4.72 -14.13 13.41
C GLU A 327 3.56 -13.84 12.44
N TYR A 328 3.88 -13.25 11.27
CA TYR A 328 2.88 -12.83 10.30
C TYR A 328 3.05 -13.54 8.96
N VAL A 329 1.94 -13.63 8.22
CA VAL A 329 1.92 -14.02 6.82
C VAL A 329 2.02 -12.76 5.96
N LEU A 330 2.99 -12.72 5.06
CA LEU A 330 3.15 -11.61 4.14
C LEU A 330 2.07 -11.67 3.05
N VAL A 331 1.32 -10.58 2.89
CA VAL A 331 0.33 -10.43 1.82
C VAL A 331 0.85 -9.41 0.81
N SER A 332 1.32 -9.90 -0.33
CA SER A 332 1.86 -9.06 -1.40
C SER A 332 0.72 -8.40 -2.18
N TYR A 333 0.49 -7.11 -1.95
CA TYR A 333 -0.61 -6.37 -2.56
C TYR A 333 -0.34 -6.09 -4.05
N MET A 334 -1.21 -6.62 -4.90
CA MET A 334 -1.06 -6.54 -6.36
C MET A 334 -1.87 -5.38 -6.98
N GLY A 335 -2.78 -4.76 -6.22
CA GLY A 335 -3.75 -3.81 -6.79
C GLY A 335 -4.80 -4.52 -7.64
N GLY A 336 -5.49 -3.76 -8.48
CA GLY A 336 -6.47 -4.27 -9.44
C GLY A 336 -6.00 -4.05 -10.87
N GLY A 337 -6.17 -5.04 -11.72
CA GLY A 337 -5.81 -5.02 -13.14
C GLY A 337 -6.79 -4.26 -14.05
N ASP A 338 -6.70 -4.50 -15.35
CA ASP A 338 -7.45 -3.74 -16.36
C ASP A 338 -8.97 -3.94 -16.25
N ASP A 339 -9.43 -5.18 -16.01
CA ASP A 339 -10.86 -5.48 -15.88
C ASP A 339 -11.45 -4.80 -14.61
N TYR A 340 -10.77 -4.92 -13.47
CA TYR A 340 -11.14 -4.20 -12.25
C TYR A 340 -11.23 -2.69 -12.50
N THR A 341 -10.18 -2.12 -13.08
CA THR A 341 -10.11 -0.68 -13.38
C THR A 341 -11.24 -0.23 -14.31
N ALA A 342 -11.56 -1.04 -15.34
CA ALA A 342 -12.64 -0.75 -16.27
C ALA A 342 -14.01 -0.76 -15.56
N ILE A 343 -14.28 -1.76 -14.71
CA ILE A 343 -15.54 -1.86 -13.94
C ILE A 343 -15.67 -0.69 -12.97
N VAL A 344 -14.62 -0.41 -12.20
CA VAL A 344 -14.58 0.71 -11.24
C VAL A 344 -14.87 2.04 -11.92
N ASN A 345 -14.24 2.29 -13.08
CA ASN A 345 -14.47 3.51 -13.85
C ASN A 345 -15.91 3.62 -14.38
N GLU A 346 -16.53 2.52 -14.76
CA GLU A 346 -17.89 2.49 -15.27
C GLU A 346 -18.92 2.70 -14.15
N CYS A 347 -18.83 1.94 -13.04
CA CYS A 347 -19.77 2.03 -11.91
C CYS A 347 -19.44 3.16 -10.91
N LYS A 348 -18.26 3.81 -11.05
CA LYS A 348 -17.79 4.87 -10.14
C LYS A 348 -17.58 4.37 -8.70
N PHE A 349 -17.21 3.11 -8.55
CA PHE A 349 -16.85 2.58 -7.24
C PHE A 349 -15.62 3.33 -6.69
N ASP A 350 -15.70 3.74 -5.43
CA ASP A 350 -14.63 4.44 -4.73
C ASP A 350 -14.66 3.96 -3.27
N TYR A 351 -13.74 3.08 -2.92
CA TYR A 351 -13.69 2.47 -1.59
C TYR A 351 -13.54 3.53 -0.48
N ASN A 352 -12.77 4.59 -0.69
CA ASN A 352 -12.61 5.64 0.30
C ASN A 352 -13.92 6.40 0.54
N LYS A 353 -14.70 6.64 -0.51
CA LYS A 353 -16.03 7.26 -0.38
C LYS A 353 -17.04 6.35 0.31
N VAL A 354 -16.98 5.05 0.06
CA VAL A 354 -17.78 4.08 0.81
C VAL A 354 -17.46 4.20 2.30
N GLY A 355 -16.16 4.17 2.65
CA GLY A 355 -15.70 4.31 4.05
C GLY A 355 -16.15 5.62 4.72
N THR A 356 -15.97 6.76 4.04
CA THR A 356 -16.44 8.04 4.61
C THR A 356 -17.96 8.11 4.72
N SER A 357 -18.71 7.45 3.83
CA SER A 357 -20.18 7.36 3.92
C SER A 357 -20.64 6.61 5.15
N MET A 358 -19.88 5.60 5.62
CA MET A 358 -20.18 4.84 6.86
C MET A 358 -20.23 5.73 8.11
N LEU A 359 -19.64 6.92 8.05
CA LEU A 359 -19.61 7.91 9.13
C LEU A 359 -20.78 8.89 9.08
N THR A 360 -21.65 8.80 8.06
CA THR A 360 -22.79 9.71 7.92
C THR A 360 -24.02 9.20 8.69
N ASP A 361 -24.79 10.15 9.25
CA ASP A 361 -26.02 9.82 9.95
C ASP A 361 -27.01 9.09 9.03
N GLY A 362 -27.54 7.97 9.51
CA GLY A 362 -28.54 7.19 8.79
C GLY A 362 -27.96 6.32 7.66
N PHE A 363 -26.64 6.12 7.61
CA PHE A 363 -26.03 5.18 6.67
C PHE A 363 -26.60 3.76 6.87
N ASP A 364 -26.96 3.12 5.78
CA ASP A 364 -27.48 1.76 5.74
C ASP A 364 -26.49 0.86 4.96
N LEU A 365 -25.76 0.02 5.71
CA LEU A 365 -24.72 -0.85 5.14
C LEU A 365 -25.31 -1.86 4.16
N GLU A 366 -26.45 -2.49 4.50
CA GLU A 366 -27.09 -3.50 3.66
C GLU A 366 -27.65 -2.90 2.36
N ALA A 367 -28.29 -1.75 2.44
CA ALA A 367 -28.77 -1.04 1.26
C ALA A 367 -27.60 -0.60 0.38
N THR A 368 -26.47 -0.21 0.98
CA THR A 368 -25.24 0.16 0.26
C THR A 368 -24.67 -1.05 -0.48
N PHE A 369 -24.54 -2.21 0.17
CA PHE A 369 -24.05 -3.43 -0.48
C PHE A 369 -24.96 -3.86 -1.63
N ALA A 370 -26.27 -3.80 -1.46
CA ALA A 370 -27.21 -4.12 -2.52
C ALA A 370 -27.05 -3.19 -3.74
N GLN A 371 -26.86 -1.88 -3.50
CA GLN A 371 -26.64 -0.92 -4.59
C GLN A 371 -25.29 -1.15 -5.28
N LEU A 372 -24.21 -1.38 -4.50
CA LEU A 372 -22.87 -1.64 -5.05
C LEU A 372 -22.85 -2.92 -5.92
N ASN A 373 -23.54 -3.99 -5.50
CA ASN A 373 -23.70 -5.19 -6.32
C ASN A 373 -24.43 -4.89 -7.65
N ALA A 374 -25.54 -4.15 -7.57
CA ALA A 374 -26.31 -3.80 -8.78
C ALA A 374 -25.47 -2.95 -9.76
N ASP A 375 -24.74 -1.97 -9.26
CA ASP A 375 -23.89 -1.09 -10.07
C ASP A 375 -22.70 -1.87 -10.67
N TRP A 376 -22.10 -2.77 -9.89
CA TRP A 376 -20.97 -3.62 -10.30
C TRP A 376 -21.38 -4.59 -11.41
N SER A 377 -22.47 -5.36 -11.20
CA SER A 377 -23.01 -6.29 -12.21
C SER A 377 -23.35 -5.56 -13.51
N ALA A 378 -24.05 -4.41 -13.42
CA ALA A 378 -24.42 -3.64 -14.60
C ALA A 378 -23.19 -3.12 -15.39
N ALA A 379 -22.16 -2.66 -14.67
CA ALA A 379 -20.91 -2.20 -15.28
C ALA A 379 -20.18 -3.34 -15.99
N ARG A 380 -20.04 -4.48 -15.34
CA ARG A 380 -19.38 -5.66 -15.86
C ARG A 380 -20.11 -6.19 -17.12
N GLU A 381 -21.44 -6.32 -17.07
CA GLU A 381 -22.26 -6.72 -18.23
C GLU A 381 -22.08 -5.77 -19.41
N LYS A 382 -22.12 -4.47 -19.15
CA LYS A 382 -21.93 -3.43 -20.19
C LYS A 382 -20.56 -3.52 -20.87
N LEU A 383 -19.53 -3.87 -20.10
CA LEU A 383 -18.15 -4.01 -20.57
C LEU A 383 -17.90 -5.38 -21.24
N GLY A 384 -18.81 -6.35 -21.08
CA GLY A 384 -18.65 -7.71 -21.61
C GLY A 384 -17.58 -8.51 -20.88
N ILE A 385 -17.28 -8.19 -19.63
CA ILE A 385 -16.34 -8.92 -18.79
C ILE A 385 -17.04 -10.17 -18.24
N GLU A 386 -16.53 -11.35 -18.60
CA GLU A 386 -17.12 -12.62 -18.19
C GLU A 386 -16.85 -12.95 -16.72
N ILE A 387 -17.85 -13.58 -16.06
CA ILE A 387 -17.63 -14.19 -14.75
C ILE A 387 -16.76 -15.42 -14.97
N SER A 388 -15.60 -15.48 -14.37
CA SER A 388 -14.91 -16.75 -14.24
C SER A 388 -15.57 -17.53 -13.09
N SER A 389 -15.90 -18.80 -13.32
CA SER A 389 -16.32 -19.68 -12.21
C SER A 389 -15.28 -19.58 -11.11
N PRO A 390 -15.66 -19.45 -9.82
CA PRO A 390 -14.70 -19.34 -8.75
C PRO A 390 -13.80 -20.57 -8.83
N ALA A 391 -12.57 -20.36 -9.27
CA ALA A 391 -11.49 -21.25 -8.89
C ALA A 391 -11.49 -21.20 -7.37
N ALA A 392 -11.62 -22.35 -6.71
CA ALA A 392 -11.61 -22.43 -5.27
C ALA A 392 -10.57 -21.43 -4.74
N HIS A 393 -10.98 -20.65 -3.73
CA HIS A 393 -10.12 -19.68 -3.05
C HIS A 393 -8.71 -20.26 -2.94
N PRO A 394 -7.66 -19.61 -3.51
CA PRO A 394 -6.30 -20.10 -3.35
C PRO A 394 -5.88 -20.05 -1.89
#